data_f92659da7803bbafca173fa14c15c9fe
#
_entry.id   f92659da7803bbafca173fa14c15c9fe
#
_cell.length_a   1.000
_cell.length_b   1.000
_cell.length_c   1.000
_cell.angle_alpha   90.00
_cell.angle_beta   90.00
_cell.angle_gamma   90.00
#
_symmetry.space_group_name_H-M   'P 1'
#
loop_
_entity.id
_entity.type
_entity.pdbx_description
1 polymer ?
#
loop_
_entity_poly.entity_id
_entity_poly.type
_entity_poly.pdbx_seq_one_letter_code
_entity_poly.pdbx_strand_id
1 'polypeptide(L)'
;MAILTARKATKRFGGLIAVDELDVEIKEKTIHSIIGPNGAGKTTFFNCVTGFYRPEEGGITLNDHSLVGLLPDQIVRLGIARTYQNIRLFPSLTAIENVLVGLHCHLKAGYFGIVANLPSTRKEEKAANDEARGLLKFVNLEGKGDSLAKNLPYGEQRRLEIARALATRPRLLLLDEPTAGMNPSETQMMMNFIQHLRDELGITIVLIEHQMRVVMGISETVTVLDYGKKIAEGTPDEIKRNPKVIEAYLGKGSAAEAHNAEAHNAEAHNAEAQGTATHKES
;
A
#
# COMPACT_ATOMS: atom_id res chain seq x y z
N MET A 1 -10.94 15.85 -0.54
CA MET A 1 -10.05 16.45 0.48
C MET A 1 -8.83 15.55 0.68
N ALA A 2 -7.74 16.06 1.29
CA ALA A 2 -6.62 15.21 1.68
C ALA A 2 -6.95 14.51 3.00
N ILE A 3 -6.79 13.18 3.07
CA ILE A 3 -6.96 12.40 4.29
C ILE A 3 -5.66 12.34 5.10
N LEU A 4 -4.52 12.19 4.43
CA LEU A 4 -3.19 12.18 5.04
C LEU A 4 -2.34 13.29 4.42
N THR A 5 -1.68 14.07 5.28
CA THR A 5 -0.75 15.12 4.84
C THR A 5 0.54 14.99 5.61
N ALA A 6 1.65 14.91 4.91
CA ALA A 6 2.99 15.08 5.45
C ALA A 6 3.52 16.44 5.02
N ARG A 7 4.10 17.19 5.94
CA ARG A 7 4.72 18.50 5.70
C ARG A 7 6.15 18.49 6.24
N LYS A 8 7.12 18.60 5.34
CA LYS A 8 8.57 18.59 5.63
C LYS A 8 8.97 17.48 6.59
N ALA A 9 8.30 16.30 6.45
CA ALA A 9 8.57 15.18 7.33
C ALA A 9 10.01 14.71 7.14
N THR A 10 10.80 14.71 8.22
CA THR A 10 12.22 14.33 8.18
C THR A 10 12.49 13.25 9.21
N LYS A 11 13.15 12.16 8.77
CA LYS A 11 13.57 11.05 9.62
C LYS A 11 15.04 10.74 9.41
N ARG A 12 15.79 10.76 10.53
CA ARG A 12 17.23 10.49 10.55
C ARG A 12 17.55 9.24 11.38
N PHE A 13 18.60 8.54 10.99
CA PHE A 13 19.20 7.46 11.75
C PHE A 13 20.71 7.72 11.84
N GLY A 14 21.14 8.32 12.96
CA GLY A 14 22.50 8.83 13.08
C GLY A 14 22.81 9.87 12.00
N GLY A 15 23.82 9.62 11.18
CA GLY A 15 24.18 10.49 10.05
C GLY A 15 23.37 10.29 8.77
N LEU A 16 22.52 9.26 8.70
CA LEU A 16 21.71 8.96 7.51
C LEU A 16 20.35 9.67 7.61
N ILE A 17 20.02 10.47 6.58
CA ILE A 17 18.67 11.01 6.41
C ILE A 17 17.90 10.06 5.53
N ALA A 18 16.95 9.32 6.13
CA ALA A 18 16.17 8.31 5.42
C ALA A 18 14.87 8.85 4.80
N VAL A 19 14.33 9.94 5.34
CA VAL A 19 13.27 10.78 4.77
C VAL A 19 13.68 12.22 4.99
N ASP A 20 13.68 13.04 3.94
CA ASP A 20 14.23 14.38 3.93
C ASP A 20 13.20 15.40 3.41
N GLU A 21 12.70 16.24 4.30
CA GLU A 21 11.70 17.29 4.04
C GLU A 21 10.53 16.82 3.13
N LEU A 22 10.01 15.66 3.41
CA LEU A 22 8.99 15.04 2.54
C LEU A 22 7.63 15.74 2.69
N ASP A 23 7.13 16.28 1.57
CA ASP A 23 5.79 16.82 1.42
C ASP A 23 4.94 15.88 0.56
N VAL A 24 3.88 15.28 1.14
CA VAL A 24 2.95 14.38 0.45
C VAL A 24 1.52 14.65 0.91
N GLU A 25 0.59 14.71 -0.04
CA GLU A 25 -0.85 14.79 0.22
C GLU A 25 -1.57 13.59 -0.41
N ILE A 26 -2.25 12.81 0.41
CA ILE A 26 -3.06 11.66 -0.02
C ILE A 26 -4.53 12.08 -0.04
N LYS A 27 -5.18 11.96 -1.20
CA LYS A 27 -6.60 12.27 -1.37
C LYS A 27 -7.47 11.14 -0.84
N GLU A 28 -8.62 11.50 -0.28
CA GLU A 28 -9.60 10.50 0.18
C GLU A 28 -10.12 9.63 -0.97
N LYS A 29 -10.36 8.36 -0.66
CA LYS A 29 -10.98 7.37 -1.57
C LYS A 29 -10.22 7.17 -2.88
N THR A 30 -8.90 7.31 -2.83
CA THR A 30 -8.00 7.07 -3.96
C THR A 30 -7.02 5.94 -3.63
N ILE A 31 -6.42 5.37 -4.67
CA ILE A 31 -5.23 4.53 -4.56
C ILE A 31 -4.03 5.41 -4.92
N HIS A 32 -3.19 5.67 -3.92
CA HIS A 32 -1.98 6.47 -4.08
C HIS A 32 -0.75 5.56 -3.92
N SER A 33 0.08 5.46 -4.95
CA SER A 33 1.31 4.68 -4.86
C SER A 33 2.51 5.53 -4.47
N ILE A 34 3.35 4.97 -3.60
CA ILE A 34 4.67 5.52 -3.27
C ILE A 34 5.72 4.56 -3.80
N ILE A 35 6.48 5.00 -4.79
CA ILE A 35 7.49 4.19 -5.48
C ILE A 35 8.88 4.79 -5.33
N GLY A 36 9.90 4.07 -5.79
CA GLY A 36 11.29 4.51 -5.79
C GLY A 36 12.24 3.34 -5.62
N PRO A 37 13.54 3.53 -5.86
CA PRO A 37 14.57 2.52 -5.69
C PRO A 37 14.61 1.95 -4.27
N ASN A 38 15.35 0.84 -4.09
CA ASN A 38 15.62 0.32 -2.75
C ASN A 38 16.42 1.35 -1.95
N GLY A 39 16.04 1.56 -0.68
CA GLY A 39 16.65 2.59 0.16
C GLY A 39 16.11 4.02 -0.05
N ALA A 40 15.14 4.24 -0.95
CA ALA A 40 14.55 5.57 -1.20
C ALA A 40 13.74 6.16 -0.02
N GLY A 41 13.54 5.43 1.08
CA GLY A 41 12.84 5.94 2.27
C GLY A 41 11.37 5.53 2.39
N LYS A 42 10.80 4.78 1.44
CA LYS A 42 9.38 4.38 1.40
C LYS A 42 8.89 3.72 2.70
N THR A 43 9.54 2.63 3.11
CA THR A 43 9.19 1.90 4.34
C THR A 43 9.43 2.75 5.59
N THR A 44 10.45 3.62 5.58
CA THR A 44 10.70 4.58 6.66
C THR A 44 9.54 5.56 6.80
N PHE A 45 9.03 6.09 5.69
CA PHE A 45 7.86 6.96 5.71
C PHE A 45 6.62 6.22 6.24
N PHE A 46 6.34 4.98 5.80
CA PHE A 46 5.26 4.17 6.37
C PHE A 46 5.42 3.97 7.88
N ASN A 47 6.65 3.72 8.33
CA ASN A 47 6.93 3.58 9.77
C ASN A 47 6.67 4.89 10.54
N CYS A 48 6.91 6.05 9.93
CA CYS A 48 6.55 7.35 10.53
C CYS A 48 5.02 7.53 10.58
N VAL A 49 4.30 7.18 9.51
CA VAL A 49 2.83 7.26 9.47
C VAL A 49 2.17 6.34 10.51
N THR A 50 2.77 5.18 10.77
CA THR A 50 2.22 4.16 11.68
C THR A 50 2.77 4.21 13.12
N GLY A 51 3.57 5.25 13.44
CA GLY A 51 4.06 5.50 14.81
C GLY A 51 5.22 4.60 15.27
N PHE A 52 5.77 3.77 14.37
CA PHE A 52 6.97 3.01 14.68
C PHE A 52 8.21 3.90 14.75
N TYR A 53 8.23 4.97 13.95
CA TYR A 53 9.27 5.98 14.01
C TYR A 53 8.64 7.36 14.21
N ARG A 54 9.27 8.16 15.05
CA ARG A 54 8.92 9.57 15.18
C ARG A 54 9.81 10.36 14.22
N PRO A 55 9.25 11.20 13.33
CA PRO A 55 10.05 12.16 12.57
C PRO A 55 10.69 13.18 13.52
N GLU A 56 11.91 13.62 13.22
CA GLU A 56 12.62 14.64 13.98
C GLU A 56 12.13 16.05 13.65
N GLU A 57 11.72 16.26 12.37
CA GLU A 57 11.25 17.56 11.89
C GLU A 57 9.99 17.37 11.04
N GLY A 58 9.23 18.46 10.89
CA GLY A 58 7.99 18.46 10.14
C GLY A 58 6.84 17.80 10.89
N GLY A 59 5.80 17.43 10.13
CA GLY A 59 4.58 16.85 10.69
C GLY A 59 3.90 15.89 9.75
N ILE A 60 3.12 14.97 10.33
CA ILE A 60 2.22 14.07 9.60
C ILE A 60 0.86 14.16 10.28
N THR A 61 -0.19 14.41 9.51
CA THR A 61 -1.57 14.53 10.02
C THR A 61 -2.51 13.61 9.27
N LEU A 62 -3.51 13.09 9.98
CA LEU A 62 -4.67 12.39 9.41
C LEU A 62 -5.91 13.24 9.73
N ASN A 63 -6.61 13.76 8.71
CA ASN A 63 -7.74 14.65 8.90
C ASN A 63 -7.47 15.73 9.97
N ASP A 64 -6.35 16.46 9.83
CA ASP A 64 -5.86 17.51 10.73
C ASP A 64 -5.40 17.05 12.13
N HIS A 65 -5.55 15.75 12.47
CA HIS A 65 -5.02 15.18 13.71
C HIS A 65 -3.55 14.80 13.53
N SER A 66 -2.67 15.37 14.35
CA SER A 66 -1.24 15.03 14.32
C SER A 66 -1.02 13.56 14.71
N LEU A 67 -0.22 12.86 13.90
CA LEU A 67 0.23 11.50 14.18
C LEU A 67 1.58 11.47 14.93
N VAL A 68 2.28 12.59 14.96
CA VAL A 68 3.64 12.68 15.53
C VAL A 68 3.61 12.41 17.03
N GLY A 69 4.31 11.36 17.45
CA GLY A 69 4.42 10.97 18.86
C GLY A 69 3.28 10.09 19.36
N LEU A 70 2.30 9.75 18.52
CA LEU A 70 1.30 8.76 18.86
C LEU A 70 1.87 7.33 18.80
N LEU A 71 1.38 6.47 19.66
CA LEU A 71 1.69 5.04 19.63
C LEU A 71 0.91 4.33 18.52
N PRO A 72 1.38 3.18 18.00
CA PRO A 72 0.72 2.45 16.92
C PRO A 72 -0.75 2.11 17.19
N ASP A 73 -1.11 1.73 18.42
CA ASP A 73 -2.49 1.42 18.80
C ASP A 73 -3.40 2.66 18.74
N GLN A 74 -2.88 3.84 19.11
CA GLN A 74 -3.61 5.11 18.99
C GLN A 74 -3.85 5.46 17.51
N ILE A 75 -2.86 5.22 16.65
CA ILE A 75 -2.96 5.47 15.20
C ILE A 75 -3.98 4.51 14.56
N VAL A 76 -4.01 3.24 14.98
CA VAL A 76 -5.05 2.30 14.53
C VAL A 76 -6.45 2.79 14.92
N ARG A 77 -6.62 3.31 16.13
CA ARG A 77 -7.90 3.89 16.60
C ARG A 77 -8.31 5.14 15.82
N LEU A 78 -7.38 5.88 15.25
CA LEU A 78 -7.67 7.00 14.34
C LEU A 78 -8.10 6.53 12.94
N GLY A 79 -7.95 5.24 12.63
CA GLY A 79 -8.40 4.64 11.38
C GLY A 79 -7.28 4.44 10.34
N ILE A 80 -6.05 4.22 10.77
CA ILE A 80 -4.95 3.77 9.88
C ILE A 80 -4.67 2.30 10.16
N ALA A 81 -4.72 1.47 9.12
CA ALA A 81 -4.24 0.09 9.18
C ALA A 81 -3.11 -0.14 8.19
N ARG A 82 -2.27 -1.15 8.46
CA ARG A 82 -1.15 -1.52 7.60
C ARG A 82 -1.01 -3.04 7.49
N THR A 83 -0.70 -3.51 6.27
CA THR A 83 -0.10 -4.82 6.04
C THR A 83 1.42 -4.68 5.91
N TYR A 84 2.13 -5.79 5.99
CA TYR A 84 3.59 -5.78 5.95
C TYR A 84 4.10 -6.56 4.74
N GLN A 85 5.30 -6.23 4.25
CA GLN A 85 5.95 -6.96 3.16
C GLN A 85 6.01 -8.47 3.45
N ASN A 86 6.48 -8.84 4.62
CA ASN A 86 6.37 -10.21 5.13
C ASN A 86 5.05 -10.39 5.88
N ILE A 87 4.23 -11.34 5.47
CA ILE A 87 2.93 -11.64 6.08
C ILE A 87 3.09 -11.85 7.58
N ARG A 88 2.35 -11.07 8.38
CA ARG A 88 2.38 -11.13 9.84
C ARG A 88 1.06 -11.65 10.40
N LEU A 89 0.69 -12.88 10.05
CA LEU A 89 -0.43 -13.58 10.67
C LEU A 89 0.01 -14.29 11.95
N PHE A 90 -0.96 -14.65 12.77
CA PHE A 90 -0.78 -15.59 13.87
C PHE A 90 -0.93 -17.01 13.32
N PRO A 91 0.18 -17.74 13.07
CA PRO A 91 0.16 -18.95 12.24
C PRO A 91 -0.58 -20.12 12.92
N SER A 92 -0.65 -20.12 14.25
CA SER A 92 -1.33 -21.14 15.05
C SER A 92 -2.80 -20.80 15.32
N LEU A 93 -3.28 -19.63 14.95
CA LEU A 93 -4.69 -19.26 15.01
C LEU A 93 -5.37 -19.59 13.67
N THR A 94 -6.66 -19.84 13.73
CA THR A 94 -7.53 -20.02 12.57
C THR A 94 -7.70 -18.69 11.81
N ALA A 95 -8.25 -18.75 10.60
CA ALA A 95 -8.51 -17.56 9.81
C ALA A 95 -9.49 -16.61 10.52
N ILE A 96 -10.56 -17.15 11.12
CA ILE A 96 -11.53 -16.34 11.84
C ILE A 96 -10.92 -15.69 13.10
N GLU A 97 -10.09 -16.43 13.85
CA GLU A 97 -9.41 -15.91 15.04
C GLU A 97 -8.43 -14.78 14.66
N ASN A 98 -7.71 -14.91 13.53
CA ASN A 98 -6.88 -13.81 13.03
C ASN A 98 -7.69 -12.54 12.76
N VAL A 99 -8.88 -12.65 12.17
CA VAL A 99 -9.77 -11.49 11.93
C VAL A 99 -10.30 -10.93 13.25
N LEU A 100 -10.69 -11.80 14.20
CA LEU A 100 -11.16 -11.39 15.53
C LEU A 100 -10.10 -10.58 16.30
N VAL A 101 -8.81 -10.91 16.15
CA VAL A 101 -7.72 -10.07 16.71
C VAL A 101 -7.80 -8.64 16.19
N GLY A 102 -8.11 -8.44 14.90
CA GLY A 102 -8.31 -7.10 14.34
C GLY A 102 -9.51 -6.37 14.92
N LEU A 103 -10.62 -7.08 15.17
CA LEU A 103 -11.84 -6.53 15.78
C LEU A 103 -11.66 -6.15 17.25
N HIS A 104 -10.65 -6.70 17.93
CA HIS A 104 -10.44 -6.49 19.37
C HIS A 104 -10.34 -5.01 19.76
N CYS A 105 -9.81 -4.15 18.89
CA CYS A 105 -9.70 -2.70 19.15
C CYS A 105 -11.07 -2.01 19.32
N HIS A 106 -12.17 -2.64 18.90
CA HIS A 106 -13.55 -2.14 18.98
C HIS A 106 -14.38 -2.81 20.08
N LEU A 107 -13.90 -3.91 20.65
CA LEU A 107 -14.63 -4.61 21.71
C LEU A 107 -14.55 -3.81 23.01
N LYS A 108 -15.71 -3.71 23.71
CA LYS A 108 -15.85 -2.99 24.97
C LYS A 108 -15.89 -3.93 26.17
N ALA A 109 -16.01 -5.24 25.93
CA ALA A 109 -16.06 -6.23 27.01
C ALA A 109 -14.78 -6.17 27.84
N GLY A 110 -14.89 -5.67 29.07
CA GLY A 110 -13.81 -5.66 30.04
C GLY A 110 -13.59 -7.07 30.60
N TYR A 111 -12.42 -7.28 31.21
CA TYR A 111 -12.00 -8.56 31.82
C TYR A 111 -13.10 -9.19 32.73
N PHE A 112 -13.76 -8.38 33.55
CA PHE A 112 -14.85 -8.85 34.42
C PHE A 112 -16.09 -9.34 33.64
N GLY A 113 -16.43 -8.71 32.50
CA GLY A 113 -17.54 -9.11 31.66
C GLY A 113 -17.32 -10.48 31.03
N ILE A 114 -16.10 -10.75 30.61
CA ILE A 114 -15.68 -12.04 30.02
C ILE A 114 -15.71 -13.14 31.08
N VAL A 115 -15.10 -12.91 32.23
CA VAL A 115 -15.03 -13.90 33.33
C VAL A 115 -16.43 -14.18 33.89
N ALA A 116 -17.28 -13.18 34.06
CA ALA A 116 -18.64 -13.32 34.54
C ALA A 116 -19.62 -13.86 33.49
N ASN A 117 -19.18 -14.07 32.23
CA ASN A 117 -19.98 -14.63 31.13
C ASN A 117 -21.33 -13.90 30.95
N LEU A 118 -21.31 -12.56 31.01
CA LEU A 118 -22.50 -11.74 30.98
C LEU A 118 -23.23 -11.88 29.62
N PRO A 119 -24.57 -11.79 29.58
CA PRO A 119 -25.33 -11.87 28.33
C PRO A 119 -24.92 -10.81 27.28
N SER A 120 -24.50 -9.62 27.74
CA SER A 120 -23.96 -8.56 26.89
C SER A 120 -22.66 -8.97 26.19
N THR A 121 -21.76 -9.64 26.89
CA THR A 121 -20.49 -10.15 26.36
C THR A 121 -20.72 -11.21 25.29
N ARG A 122 -21.63 -12.17 25.56
CA ARG A 122 -22.01 -13.20 24.56
C ARG A 122 -22.61 -12.58 23.28
N LYS A 123 -23.41 -11.53 23.43
CA LYS A 123 -23.98 -10.82 22.27
C LYS A 123 -22.88 -10.10 21.46
N GLU A 124 -21.93 -9.48 22.15
CA GLU A 124 -20.77 -8.82 21.51
C GLU A 124 -19.85 -9.83 20.79
N GLU A 125 -19.55 -10.97 21.44
CA GLU A 125 -18.79 -12.06 20.83
C GLU A 125 -19.46 -12.63 19.59
N LYS A 126 -20.78 -12.85 19.66
CA LYS A 126 -21.54 -13.31 18.48
C LYS A 126 -21.47 -12.29 17.36
N ALA A 127 -21.69 -11.01 17.63
CA ALA A 127 -21.62 -9.96 16.63
C ALA A 127 -20.22 -9.85 16.00
N ALA A 128 -19.16 -9.98 16.81
CA ALA A 128 -17.78 -10.00 16.32
C ALA A 128 -17.50 -11.20 15.41
N ASN A 129 -18.02 -12.39 15.76
CA ASN A 129 -17.91 -13.58 14.92
C ASN A 129 -18.67 -13.43 13.60
N ASP A 130 -19.88 -12.88 13.64
CA ASP A 130 -20.67 -12.65 12.42
C ASP A 130 -19.96 -11.62 11.50
N GLU A 131 -19.41 -10.54 12.06
CA GLU A 131 -18.60 -9.56 11.33
C GLU A 131 -17.32 -10.19 10.75
N ALA A 132 -16.60 -11.00 11.54
CA ALA A 132 -15.40 -11.71 11.07
C ALA A 132 -15.71 -12.65 9.90
N ARG A 133 -16.83 -13.39 9.95
CA ARG A 133 -17.28 -14.23 8.82
C ARG A 133 -17.62 -13.37 7.58
N GLY A 134 -18.25 -12.22 7.78
CA GLY A 134 -18.53 -11.25 6.71
C GLY A 134 -17.25 -10.76 6.03
N LEU A 135 -16.22 -10.40 6.82
CA LEU A 135 -14.92 -10.00 6.30
C LEU A 135 -14.20 -11.13 5.55
N LEU A 136 -14.24 -12.38 6.08
CA LEU A 136 -13.69 -13.54 5.37
C LEU A 136 -14.37 -13.77 4.02
N LYS A 137 -15.70 -13.65 3.98
CA LYS A 137 -16.45 -13.74 2.72
C LYS A 137 -16.06 -12.62 1.75
N PHE A 138 -15.94 -11.39 2.24
CA PHE A 138 -15.55 -10.23 1.43
C PHE A 138 -14.16 -10.40 0.79
N VAL A 139 -13.21 -11.03 1.49
CA VAL A 139 -11.87 -11.30 0.94
C VAL A 139 -11.78 -12.66 0.20
N ASN A 140 -12.91 -13.27 -0.16
CA ASN A 140 -12.98 -14.58 -0.84
C ASN A 140 -12.32 -15.74 -0.06
N LEU A 141 -12.52 -15.76 1.26
CA LEU A 141 -12.11 -16.84 2.18
C LEU A 141 -13.33 -17.49 2.87
N GLU A 142 -14.52 -17.42 2.25
CA GLU A 142 -15.72 -18.09 2.74
C GLU A 142 -15.47 -19.60 2.88
N GLY A 143 -15.93 -20.20 3.97
CA GLY A 143 -15.70 -21.62 4.27
C GLY A 143 -14.31 -21.98 4.84
N LYS A 144 -13.36 -21.03 4.90
CA LYS A 144 -12.01 -21.26 5.43
C LYS A 144 -11.79 -20.73 6.86
N GLY A 145 -12.86 -20.30 7.52
CA GLY A 145 -12.79 -19.70 8.86
C GLY A 145 -12.06 -20.55 9.89
N ASP A 146 -12.27 -21.86 9.87
CA ASP A 146 -11.69 -22.81 10.81
C ASP A 146 -10.30 -23.34 10.40
N SER A 147 -9.80 -22.95 9.22
CA SER A 147 -8.46 -23.32 8.74
C SER A 147 -7.38 -22.56 9.50
N LEU A 148 -6.33 -23.25 9.94
CA LEU A 148 -5.15 -22.57 10.52
C LEU A 148 -4.50 -21.67 9.47
N ALA A 149 -4.12 -20.46 9.87
CA ALA A 149 -3.54 -19.47 8.96
C ALA A 149 -2.30 -19.99 8.22
N LYS A 150 -1.44 -20.77 8.89
CA LYS A 150 -0.24 -21.38 8.29
C LYS A 150 -0.54 -22.39 7.17
N ASN A 151 -1.75 -22.96 7.15
CA ASN A 151 -2.14 -23.97 6.17
C ASN A 151 -2.79 -23.38 4.91
N LEU A 152 -3.04 -22.07 4.90
CA LEU A 152 -3.57 -21.38 3.73
C LEU A 152 -2.47 -21.16 2.68
N PRO A 153 -2.77 -21.26 1.37
CA PRO A 153 -1.88 -20.82 0.30
C PRO A 153 -1.45 -19.35 0.47
N TYR A 154 -0.27 -18.98 -0.04
CA TYR A 154 0.32 -17.65 0.15
C TYR A 154 -0.63 -16.50 -0.21
N GLY A 155 -1.29 -16.55 -1.37
CA GLY A 155 -2.26 -15.52 -1.79
C GLY A 155 -3.48 -15.43 -0.87
N GLU A 156 -3.89 -16.54 -0.23
CA GLU A 156 -4.96 -16.56 0.77
C GLU A 156 -4.50 -15.98 2.11
N GLN A 157 -3.26 -16.27 2.51
CA GLN A 157 -2.68 -15.65 3.69
C GLN A 157 -2.60 -14.12 3.54
N ARG A 158 -2.23 -13.63 2.36
CA ARG A 158 -2.21 -12.18 2.07
C ARG A 158 -3.61 -11.58 2.18
N ARG A 159 -4.64 -12.23 1.63
CA ARG A 159 -6.03 -11.80 1.77
C ARG A 159 -6.52 -11.83 3.22
N LEU A 160 -6.11 -12.84 3.98
CA LEU A 160 -6.41 -12.92 5.41
C LEU A 160 -5.75 -11.78 6.21
N GLU A 161 -4.50 -11.42 5.88
CA GLU A 161 -3.82 -10.27 6.49
C GLU A 161 -4.57 -8.96 6.22
N ILE A 162 -5.06 -8.78 4.98
CA ILE A 162 -5.91 -7.63 4.62
C ILE A 162 -7.24 -7.69 5.38
N ALA A 163 -7.90 -8.85 5.50
CA ALA A 163 -9.14 -9.00 6.26
C ALA A 163 -8.95 -8.60 7.73
N ARG A 164 -7.84 -9.00 8.35
CA ARG A 164 -7.49 -8.57 9.71
C ARG A 164 -7.26 -7.07 9.81
N ALA A 165 -6.62 -6.46 8.81
CA ALA A 165 -6.45 -5.01 8.76
C ALA A 165 -7.80 -4.30 8.59
N LEU A 166 -8.70 -4.79 7.74
CA LEU A 166 -10.05 -4.26 7.54
C LEU A 166 -10.92 -4.36 8.81
N ALA A 167 -10.71 -5.39 9.62
CA ALA A 167 -11.39 -5.57 10.91
C ALA A 167 -11.15 -4.39 11.88
N THR A 168 -10.07 -3.63 11.72
CA THR A 168 -9.87 -2.38 12.47
C THR A 168 -10.69 -1.20 11.93
N ARG A 169 -11.54 -1.41 10.90
CA ARG A 169 -12.39 -0.40 10.24
C ARG A 169 -11.60 0.84 9.81
N PRO A 170 -10.55 0.68 9.00
CA PRO A 170 -9.67 1.77 8.64
C PRO A 170 -10.32 2.73 7.65
N ARG A 171 -9.95 4.03 7.73
CA ARG A 171 -10.19 5.03 6.68
C ARG A 171 -9.03 5.07 5.68
N LEU A 172 -7.84 4.70 6.14
CA LEU A 172 -6.60 4.65 5.38
C LEU A 172 -5.93 3.28 5.56
N LEU A 173 -5.77 2.56 4.47
CA LEU A 173 -5.10 1.26 4.44
C LEU A 173 -3.74 1.40 3.74
N LEU A 174 -2.67 1.08 4.45
CA LEU A 174 -1.32 1.05 3.92
C LEU A 174 -0.96 -0.38 3.52
N LEU A 175 -0.67 -0.60 2.23
CA LEU A 175 -0.27 -1.89 1.68
C LEU A 175 1.22 -1.85 1.29
N ASP A 176 2.01 -2.71 1.90
CA ASP A 176 3.45 -2.80 1.67
C ASP A 176 3.75 -4.03 0.80
N GLU A 177 4.04 -3.79 -0.49
CA GLU A 177 4.31 -4.79 -1.52
C GLU A 177 3.29 -5.96 -1.53
N PRO A 178 1.97 -5.68 -1.68
CA PRO A 178 0.94 -6.70 -1.56
C PRO A 178 1.02 -7.78 -2.64
N THR A 179 1.69 -7.52 -3.78
CA THR A 179 1.83 -8.46 -4.89
C THR A 179 3.17 -9.21 -4.90
N ALA A 180 4.03 -8.99 -3.89
CA ALA A 180 5.33 -9.66 -3.81
C ALA A 180 5.19 -11.19 -3.82
N GLY A 181 5.99 -11.87 -4.68
CA GLY A 181 5.99 -13.32 -4.78
C GLY A 181 4.80 -13.94 -5.54
N MET A 182 3.89 -13.13 -6.09
CA MET A 182 2.73 -13.57 -6.87
C MET A 182 3.08 -13.76 -8.35
N ASN A 183 2.49 -14.79 -8.98
CA ASN A 183 2.54 -14.94 -10.42
C ASN A 183 1.65 -13.87 -11.12
N PRO A 184 1.75 -13.71 -12.48
CA PRO A 184 1.00 -12.66 -13.19
C PRO A 184 -0.52 -12.74 -13.04
N SER A 185 -1.09 -13.95 -12.91
CA SER A 185 -2.53 -14.14 -12.70
C SER A 185 -2.95 -13.74 -11.28
N GLU A 186 -2.19 -14.16 -10.29
CA GLU A 186 -2.41 -13.78 -8.88
C GLU A 186 -2.25 -12.27 -8.67
N THR A 187 -1.23 -11.67 -9.32
CA THR A 187 -1.04 -10.21 -9.33
C THR A 187 -2.28 -9.49 -9.87
N GLN A 188 -2.83 -9.96 -11.01
CA GLN A 188 -4.03 -9.35 -11.57
C GLN A 188 -5.25 -9.49 -10.64
N MET A 189 -5.42 -10.65 -10.02
CA MET A 189 -6.48 -10.86 -9.02
C MET A 189 -6.30 -9.93 -7.82
N MET A 190 -5.08 -9.72 -7.34
CA MET A 190 -4.79 -8.80 -6.23
C MET A 190 -5.05 -7.34 -6.62
N MET A 191 -4.68 -6.92 -7.83
CA MET A 191 -4.98 -5.59 -8.36
C MET A 191 -6.50 -5.33 -8.36
N ASN A 192 -7.29 -6.25 -8.92
CA ASN A 192 -8.74 -6.14 -8.95
C ASN A 192 -9.33 -6.11 -7.53
N PHE A 193 -8.76 -6.90 -6.62
CA PHE A 193 -9.17 -6.92 -5.23
C PHE A 193 -8.87 -5.59 -4.52
N ILE A 194 -7.71 -4.98 -4.73
CA ILE A 194 -7.35 -3.66 -4.15
C ILE A 194 -8.30 -2.56 -4.67
N GLN A 195 -8.64 -2.58 -5.96
CA GLN A 195 -9.63 -1.66 -6.53
C GLN A 195 -11.02 -1.87 -5.90
N HIS A 196 -11.44 -3.13 -5.76
CA HIS A 196 -12.71 -3.48 -5.09
C HIS A 196 -12.76 -2.99 -3.63
N LEU A 197 -11.66 -3.07 -2.87
CA LEU A 197 -11.57 -2.52 -1.52
C LEU A 197 -11.87 -1.00 -1.51
N ARG A 198 -11.27 -0.25 -2.43
CA ARG A 198 -11.52 1.19 -2.55
C ARG A 198 -12.98 1.48 -2.91
N ASP A 199 -13.49 0.79 -3.93
CA ASP A 199 -14.79 1.08 -4.51
C ASP A 199 -15.95 0.71 -3.58
N GLU A 200 -15.91 -0.47 -2.97
CA GLU A 200 -17.01 -0.97 -2.12
C GLU A 200 -16.96 -0.40 -0.70
N LEU A 201 -15.76 -0.24 -0.13
CA LEU A 201 -15.63 0.22 1.25
C LEU A 201 -15.37 1.73 1.34
N GLY A 202 -15.09 2.40 0.21
CA GLY A 202 -14.79 3.83 0.18
C GLY A 202 -13.56 4.21 0.99
N ILE A 203 -12.62 3.27 1.24
CA ILE A 203 -11.38 3.51 1.96
C ILE A 203 -10.31 4.10 1.04
N THR A 204 -9.40 4.84 1.64
CA THR A 204 -8.20 5.32 0.94
C THR A 204 -7.11 4.27 1.04
N ILE A 205 -6.38 4.03 -0.03
CA ILE A 205 -5.30 3.05 -0.05
C ILE A 205 -3.98 3.75 -0.42
N VAL A 206 -2.94 3.52 0.38
CA VAL A 206 -1.57 3.89 0.01
C VAL A 206 -0.78 2.62 -0.20
N LEU A 207 -0.14 2.55 -1.34
CA LEU A 207 0.53 1.36 -1.83
C LEU A 207 2.04 1.63 -1.96
N ILE A 208 2.89 0.83 -1.32
CA ILE A 208 4.28 0.71 -1.71
C ILE A 208 4.38 -0.46 -2.68
N GLU A 209 4.91 -0.22 -3.87
CA GLU A 209 5.13 -1.25 -4.88
C GLU A 209 6.37 -0.92 -5.73
N HIS A 210 6.96 -1.96 -6.28
CA HIS A 210 8.07 -1.88 -7.22
C HIS A 210 7.72 -2.44 -8.61
N GLN A 211 6.60 -3.16 -8.72
CA GLN A 211 6.09 -3.65 -10.00
C GLN A 211 5.34 -2.54 -10.73
N MET A 212 5.96 -1.94 -11.75
CA MET A 212 5.36 -0.84 -12.52
C MET A 212 3.99 -1.19 -13.11
N ARG A 213 3.77 -2.44 -13.52
CA ARG A 213 2.47 -2.91 -14.01
C ARG A 213 1.35 -2.70 -12.98
N VAL A 214 1.62 -2.99 -11.70
CA VAL A 214 0.64 -2.79 -10.61
C VAL A 214 0.40 -1.31 -10.40
N VAL A 215 1.48 -0.54 -10.23
CA VAL A 215 1.42 0.91 -10.00
C VAL A 215 0.62 1.60 -11.09
N MET A 216 0.96 1.35 -12.36
CA MET A 216 0.31 1.98 -13.52
C MET A 216 -1.15 1.51 -13.70
N GLY A 217 -1.48 0.29 -13.24
CA GLY A 217 -2.79 -0.32 -13.46
C GLY A 217 -3.88 0.09 -12.46
N ILE A 218 -3.51 0.52 -11.24
CA ILE A 218 -4.51 0.77 -10.20
C ILE A 218 -4.39 2.12 -9.50
N SER A 219 -3.31 2.88 -9.69
CA SER A 219 -3.09 4.14 -8.96
C SER A 219 -3.71 5.33 -9.69
N GLU A 220 -4.30 6.25 -8.94
CA GLU A 220 -4.71 7.57 -9.46
C GLU A 220 -3.56 8.58 -9.35
N THR A 221 -2.72 8.44 -8.32
CA THR A 221 -1.56 9.32 -8.09
C THR A 221 -0.37 8.47 -7.68
N VAL A 222 0.80 8.85 -8.16
CA VAL A 222 2.06 8.21 -7.83
C VAL A 222 3.04 9.25 -7.32
N THR A 223 3.60 9.03 -6.13
CA THR A 223 4.72 9.79 -5.58
C THR A 223 5.99 8.97 -5.73
N VAL A 224 7.04 9.57 -6.28
CA VAL A 224 8.34 8.92 -6.45
C VAL A 224 9.33 9.48 -5.46
N LEU A 225 9.93 8.58 -4.69
CA LEU A 225 10.99 8.92 -3.74
C LEU A 225 12.35 8.44 -4.27
N ASP A 226 13.38 9.25 -4.02
CA ASP A 226 14.78 8.87 -4.21
C ASP A 226 15.62 9.54 -3.12
N TYR A 227 16.50 8.77 -2.48
CA TYR A 227 17.33 9.20 -1.34
C TYR A 227 16.57 10.02 -0.28
N GLY A 228 15.36 9.58 0.09
CA GLY A 228 14.52 10.22 1.10
C GLY A 228 13.70 11.42 0.61
N LYS A 229 13.89 11.88 -0.62
CA LYS A 229 13.22 13.06 -1.21
C LYS A 229 12.17 12.69 -2.21
N LYS A 230 11.13 13.50 -2.32
CA LYS A 230 10.17 13.42 -3.43
C LYS A 230 10.79 14.03 -4.69
N ILE A 231 11.00 13.21 -5.73
CA ILE A 231 11.55 13.65 -7.01
C ILE A 231 10.48 13.92 -8.07
N ALA A 232 9.31 13.28 -7.92
CA ALA A 232 8.16 13.47 -8.81
C ALA A 232 6.85 13.09 -8.10
N GLU A 233 5.74 13.68 -8.57
CA GLU A 233 4.38 13.31 -8.20
C GLU A 233 3.46 13.62 -9.38
N GLY A 234 2.52 12.73 -9.68
CA GLY A 234 1.59 12.90 -10.80
C GLY A 234 0.79 11.65 -11.08
N THR A 235 0.08 11.64 -12.19
CA THR A 235 -0.61 10.46 -12.73
C THR A 235 0.40 9.39 -13.17
N PRO A 236 -0.02 8.11 -13.24
CA PRO A 236 0.86 7.05 -13.76
C PRO A 236 1.52 7.39 -15.10
N ASP A 237 0.78 7.97 -16.04
CA ASP A 237 1.30 8.32 -17.37
C ASP A 237 2.34 9.44 -17.32
N GLU A 238 2.17 10.43 -16.45
CA GLU A 238 3.15 11.51 -16.24
C GLU A 238 4.43 10.95 -15.62
N ILE A 239 4.31 10.06 -14.63
CA ILE A 239 5.44 9.43 -13.93
C ILE A 239 6.24 8.53 -14.89
N LYS A 240 5.57 7.76 -15.75
CA LYS A 240 6.21 6.90 -16.75
C LYS A 240 7.13 7.67 -17.70
N ARG A 241 6.77 8.93 -18.02
CA ARG A 241 7.51 9.78 -18.97
C ARG A 241 8.46 10.75 -18.29
N ASN A 242 8.53 10.76 -16.97
CA ASN A 242 9.34 11.74 -16.24
C ASN A 242 10.84 11.38 -16.29
N PRO A 243 11.70 12.24 -16.87
CA PRO A 243 13.13 11.95 -17.01
C PRO A 243 13.84 11.69 -15.68
N LYS A 244 13.46 12.42 -14.61
CA LYS A 244 14.04 12.22 -13.27
C LYS A 244 13.72 10.84 -12.71
N VAL A 245 12.50 10.33 -13.00
CA VAL A 245 12.08 9.00 -12.57
C VAL A 245 12.84 7.93 -13.34
N ILE A 246 12.95 8.09 -14.66
CA ILE A 246 13.71 7.18 -15.52
C ILE A 246 15.18 7.12 -15.05
N GLU A 247 15.81 8.26 -14.80
CA GLU A 247 17.19 8.35 -14.30
C GLU A 247 17.36 7.67 -12.94
N ALA A 248 16.41 7.85 -12.00
CA ALA A 248 16.48 7.24 -10.67
C ALA A 248 16.45 5.70 -10.70
N TYR A 249 15.74 5.11 -11.68
CA TYR A 249 15.64 3.66 -11.83
C TYR A 249 16.76 3.04 -12.69
N LEU A 250 17.24 3.76 -13.69
CA LEU A 250 18.27 3.25 -14.62
C LEU A 250 19.70 3.65 -14.22
N GLY A 251 19.86 4.64 -13.32
CA GLY A 251 21.15 5.26 -13.00
C GLY A 251 21.58 6.29 -14.05
N LYS A 252 22.49 7.20 -13.65
CA LYS A 252 22.89 8.36 -14.46
C LYS A 252 23.56 8.07 -15.81
N GLY A 253 23.91 6.81 -16.10
CA GLY A 253 24.62 6.42 -17.35
C GLY A 253 23.71 5.83 -18.43
N SER A 254 22.61 5.15 -18.04
CA SER A 254 21.79 4.37 -18.99
C SER A 254 20.58 5.14 -19.55
N ALA A 255 20.18 6.24 -18.91
CA ALA A 255 19.09 7.07 -19.40
C ALA A 255 19.45 7.78 -20.74
N ALA A 256 20.71 8.19 -20.91
CA ALA A 256 21.21 8.77 -22.16
C ALA A 256 21.30 7.73 -23.30
N GLU A 257 21.64 6.47 -22.96
CA GLU A 257 21.71 5.38 -23.94
C GLU A 257 20.32 4.89 -24.38
N ALA A 258 19.35 4.83 -23.47
CA ALA A 258 17.97 4.46 -23.77
C ALA A 258 17.29 5.52 -24.68
N HIS A 259 17.52 6.80 -24.40
CA HIS A 259 16.96 7.89 -25.21
C HIS A 259 17.58 7.95 -26.62
N ASN A 260 18.90 7.66 -26.74
CA ASN A 260 19.58 7.56 -28.03
C ASN A 260 19.16 6.32 -28.83
N ALA A 261 18.86 5.19 -28.16
CA ALA A 261 18.36 3.98 -28.81
C ALA A 261 16.92 4.16 -29.36
N GLU A 262 16.05 4.87 -28.63
CA GLU A 262 14.70 5.21 -29.12
C GLU A 262 14.76 6.22 -30.27
N ALA A 263 15.64 7.21 -30.22
CA ALA A 263 15.84 8.17 -31.32
C ALA A 263 16.38 7.47 -32.59
N HIS A 264 17.33 6.54 -32.45
CA HIS A 264 17.88 5.78 -33.58
C HIS A 264 16.85 4.82 -34.20
N ASN A 265 15.98 4.19 -33.38
CA ASN A 265 14.90 3.35 -33.90
C ASN A 265 13.81 4.17 -34.62
N ALA A 266 13.52 5.38 -34.14
CA ALA A 266 12.58 6.28 -34.81
C ALA A 266 13.11 6.80 -36.14
N GLU A 267 14.42 7.06 -36.25
CA GLU A 267 15.07 7.46 -37.51
C GLU A 267 15.16 6.28 -38.50
N ALA A 268 15.43 5.06 -38.02
CA ALA A 268 15.45 3.86 -38.87
C ALA A 268 14.06 3.55 -39.47
N HIS A 269 12.98 3.67 -38.66
CA HIS A 269 11.60 3.50 -39.15
C HIS A 269 11.18 4.57 -40.16
N ASN A 270 11.64 5.80 -39.98
CA ASN A 270 11.36 6.85 -40.95
C ASN A 270 12.14 6.70 -42.27
N ALA A 271 13.35 6.14 -42.19
CA ALA A 271 14.15 5.85 -43.39
C ALA A 271 13.56 4.70 -44.23
N GLU A 272 13.05 3.63 -43.57
CA GLU A 272 12.36 2.54 -44.24
C GLU A 272 11.02 2.97 -44.87
N ALA A 273 10.27 3.88 -44.22
CA ALA A 273 9.03 4.42 -44.75
C ALA A 273 9.26 5.30 -45.99
N GLN A 274 10.38 5.99 -46.09
CA GLN A 274 10.75 6.80 -47.28
C GLN A 274 11.35 5.96 -48.42
N GLY A 275 12.04 4.87 -48.11
CA GLY A 275 12.62 3.96 -49.12
C GLY A 275 11.56 3.13 -49.87
N THR A 276 10.41 2.86 -49.29
CA THR A 276 9.32 2.14 -49.96
C THR A 276 8.42 3.00 -50.86
N ALA A 277 8.53 4.34 -50.76
CA ALA A 277 7.78 5.25 -51.62
C ALA A 277 8.42 5.47 -53.02
N THR A 278 9.72 5.22 -53.17
CA THR A 278 10.47 5.47 -54.43
C THR A 278 10.52 4.25 -55.38
N HIS A 279 9.98 3.09 -55.00
CA HIS A 279 9.98 1.88 -55.85
C HIS A 279 8.61 1.57 -56.50
N LYS A 280 7.64 2.51 -56.47
CA LYS A 280 6.31 2.34 -57.11
C LYS A 280 6.07 3.24 -58.32
N GLU A 281 7.09 3.96 -58.81
CA GLU A 281 7.04 4.70 -60.04
C GLU A 281 8.23 4.30 -60.96
N SER A 282 8.19 3.11 -61.49
CA SER A 282 8.98 2.70 -62.66
C SER A 282 8.28 1.56 -63.37
#